data_4bedf9378c3bc4e52f8b500ebba2d0e5
#
_entry.id   4bedf9378c3bc4e52f8b500ebba2d0e5
#
_cell.length_a   1.000
_cell.length_b   1.000
_cell.length_c   1.000
_cell.angle_alpha   90.00
_cell.angle_beta   90.00
_cell.angle_gamma   90.00
#
_symmetry.space_group_name_H-M   'P 1'
#
loop_
_entity.id
_entity.type
_entity.pdbx_description
1 polymer ?
#
loop_
_entity_poly.entity_id
_entity_poly.type
_entity_poly.pdbx_seq_one_letter_code
_entity_poly.pdbx_strand_id
1 'polypeptide(L)'
;QVLYGEVPDYVEITENGLKMLVDIINGQKTGYFLDQKENRYAARKYCRGEVLDCFCNSGGFSLNASTVADRVISCDISPLALKNVGDNANLNGITNIETLCGDVFEVLRNFRKMKRQFDTVILDPPAFCKTSDEVKDAYRGYKDINLTAMKIVKSGGFLITCSCSHYM
;
A
#
# COMPACT_ATOMS: atom_id res chain seq x y z
N GLN A 1 -16.85 -22.06 0.70
CA GLN A 1 -17.43 -23.26 1.32
C GLN A 1 -16.40 -23.89 2.25
N VAL A 2 -16.74 -24.03 3.55
CA VAL A 2 -15.92 -24.75 4.52
C VAL A 2 -16.11 -26.24 4.28
N LEU A 3 -15.02 -26.96 4.04
CA LEU A 3 -15.06 -28.41 3.80
C LEU A 3 -14.92 -29.20 5.10
N TYR A 4 -14.19 -28.67 6.09
CA TYR A 4 -13.96 -29.32 7.38
C TYR A 4 -13.47 -28.29 8.42
N GLY A 5 -13.92 -28.42 9.68
CA GLY A 5 -13.49 -27.58 10.79
C GLY A 5 -14.09 -26.18 10.81
N GLU A 6 -13.50 -25.29 11.60
CA GLU A 6 -13.89 -23.89 11.72
C GLU A 6 -12.83 -22.99 11.06
N VAL A 7 -13.28 -21.92 10.42
CA VAL A 7 -12.41 -20.93 9.80
C VAL A 7 -12.33 -19.74 10.75
N PRO A 8 -11.15 -19.37 11.26
CA PRO A 8 -11.00 -18.18 12.11
C PRO A 8 -11.26 -16.91 11.29
N ASP A 9 -11.71 -15.84 11.95
CA ASP A 9 -11.92 -14.54 11.29
C ASP A 9 -10.60 -13.98 10.72
N TYR A 10 -9.50 -14.22 11.44
CA TYR A 10 -8.15 -13.81 11.02
C TYR A 10 -7.14 -14.93 11.20
N VAL A 11 -6.20 -15.01 10.28
CA VAL A 11 -5.01 -15.87 10.39
C VAL A 11 -3.78 -14.99 10.62
N GLU A 12 -3.05 -15.25 11.70
CA GLU A 12 -1.75 -14.59 11.92
C GLU A 12 -0.68 -15.26 11.06
N ILE A 13 0.03 -14.46 10.25
CA ILE A 13 1.20 -14.88 9.50
C ILE A 13 2.41 -14.03 9.90
N THR A 14 3.61 -14.53 9.62
CA THR A 14 4.86 -13.75 9.79
C THR A 14 5.52 -13.53 8.44
N GLU A 15 5.76 -12.28 8.09
CA GLU A 15 6.47 -11.88 6.88
C GLU A 15 7.54 -10.85 7.19
N ASN A 16 8.79 -11.10 6.77
CA ASN A 16 9.92 -10.17 6.95
C ASN A 16 10.16 -9.77 8.42
N GLY A 17 9.83 -10.65 9.36
CA GLY A 17 9.92 -10.39 10.81
C GLY A 17 8.75 -9.60 11.39
N LEU A 18 7.71 -9.32 10.61
CA LEU A 18 6.49 -8.63 11.03
C LEU A 18 5.32 -9.60 11.06
N LYS A 19 4.47 -9.47 12.07
CA LYS A 19 3.22 -10.21 12.18
C LYS A 19 2.11 -9.49 11.43
N MET A 20 1.29 -10.25 10.72
CA MET A 20 0.15 -9.75 9.96
C MET A 20 -1.09 -10.57 10.28
N LEU A 21 -2.19 -9.90 10.59
CA LEU A 21 -3.52 -10.49 10.65
C LEU A 21 -4.13 -10.45 9.24
N VAL A 22 -4.45 -11.61 8.72
CA VAL A 22 -4.99 -11.79 7.37
C VAL A 22 -6.45 -12.20 7.47
N ASP A 23 -7.35 -11.38 6.94
CA ASP A 23 -8.77 -11.71 6.77
C ASP A 23 -8.93 -12.58 5.52
N ILE A 24 -9.04 -13.88 5.72
CA ILE A 24 -9.19 -14.85 4.62
C ILE A 24 -10.63 -14.98 4.12
N ILE A 25 -11.61 -14.45 4.85
CA ILE A 25 -13.04 -14.53 4.53
C ILE A 25 -13.47 -13.30 3.72
N ASN A 26 -13.16 -12.09 4.20
CA ASN A 26 -13.62 -10.83 3.63
C ASN A 26 -12.52 -10.07 2.86
N GLY A 27 -11.27 -10.51 3.00
CA GLY A 27 -10.12 -9.89 2.35
C GLY A 27 -10.14 -10.10 0.83
N GLN A 28 -9.49 -9.19 0.10
CA GLN A 28 -9.34 -9.33 -1.34
C GLN A 28 -8.52 -10.57 -1.70
N LYS A 29 -8.94 -11.31 -2.72
CA LYS A 29 -8.33 -12.57 -3.18
C LYS A 29 -8.22 -13.58 -2.02
N THR A 30 -7.00 -13.83 -1.53
CA THR A 30 -6.69 -14.73 -0.42
C THR A 30 -6.51 -13.99 0.91
N GLY A 31 -6.92 -12.72 0.97
CA GLY A 31 -6.77 -11.85 2.14
C GLY A 31 -5.41 -11.14 2.22
N TYR A 32 -4.39 -11.63 1.50
CA TYR A 32 -3.06 -11.05 1.48
C TYR A 32 -2.31 -11.34 0.18
N PHE A 33 -1.50 -10.41 -0.29
CA PHE A 33 -0.74 -10.51 -1.54
C PHE A 33 0.66 -11.06 -1.28
N LEU A 34 0.79 -12.38 -1.20
CA LEU A 34 2.06 -13.06 -0.87
C LEU A 34 3.18 -12.83 -1.89
N ASP A 35 2.82 -12.60 -3.15
CA ASP A 35 3.75 -12.32 -4.26
C ASP A 35 4.56 -11.04 -4.08
N GLN A 36 4.06 -10.09 -3.29
CA GLN A 36 4.74 -8.83 -3.00
C GLN A 36 5.75 -8.90 -1.84
N LYS A 37 5.95 -10.04 -1.20
CA LYS A 37 6.81 -10.21 -0.03
C LYS A 37 8.22 -9.64 -0.23
N GLU A 38 8.87 -10.04 -1.32
CA GLU A 38 10.24 -9.59 -1.62
C GLU A 38 10.30 -8.12 -1.99
N ASN A 39 9.28 -7.61 -2.70
CA ASN A 39 9.18 -6.19 -3.02
C ASN A 39 9.00 -5.33 -1.76
N ARG A 40 8.18 -5.76 -0.80
CA ARG A 40 8.02 -5.09 0.49
C ARG A 40 9.32 -5.05 1.28
N TYR A 41 10.07 -6.16 1.31
CA TYR A 41 11.38 -6.20 1.95
C TYR A 41 12.40 -5.29 1.26
N ALA A 42 12.48 -5.35 -0.07
CA ALA A 42 13.38 -4.52 -0.86
C ALA A 42 13.10 -3.02 -0.70
N ALA A 43 11.81 -2.65 -0.56
CA ALA A 43 11.39 -1.26 -0.36
C ALA A 43 12.02 -0.62 0.89
N ARG A 44 12.33 -1.39 1.95
CA ARG A 44 13.02 -0.88 3.16
C ARG A 44 14.31 -0.11 2.84
N LYS A 45 15.03 -0.50 1.79
CA LYS A 45 16.30 0.16 1.38
C LYS A 45 16.08 1.60 0.90
N TYR A 46 14.89 1.93 0.47
CA TYR A 46 14.53 3.20 -0.15
C TYR A 46 13.60 4.04 0.73
N CYS A 47 13.00 3.43 1.76
CA CYS A 47 12.14 4.13 2.71
C CYS A 47 12.99 4.83 3.76
N ARG A 48 12.71 6.14 3.98
CA ARG A 48 13.35 6.97 5.00
C ARG A 48 12.51 8.21 5.26
N GLY A 49 12.78 8.91 6.34
CA GLY A 49 12.08 10.15 6.65
C GLY A 49 10.57 9.97 6.67
N GLU A 50 9.85 10.76 5.91
CA GLU A 50 8.40 10.68 5.76
C GLU A 50 8.01 9.89 4.50
N VAL A 51 7.27 8.79 4.67
CA VAL A 51 6.82 7.88 3.62
C VAL A 51 5.33 8.02 3.41
N LEU A 52 4.88 8.09 2.15
CA LEU A 52 3.48 7.98 1.75
C LEU A 52 3.27 6.63 1.04
N ASP A 53 2.46 5.76 1.62
CA ASP A 53 2.06 4.48 1.03
C ASP A 53 0.62 4.57 0.51
N CYS A 54 0.48 4.53 -0.80
CA CYS A 54 -0.78 4.66 -1.53
C CYS A 54 -1.32 3.30 -1.96
N PHE A 55 -2.62 3.10 -1.81
CA PHE A 55 -3.30 1.82 -2.00
C PHE A 55 -2.79 0.78 -1.00
N CYS A 56 -2.62 1.21 0.25
CA CYS A 56 -1.89 0.44 1.27
C CYS A 56 -2.55 -0.89 1.68
N ASN A 57 -3.83 -1.09 1.36
CA ASN A 57 -4.59 -2.28 1.74
C ASN A 57 -4.41 -2.59 3.24
N SER A 58 -4.04 -3.80 3.63
CA SER A 58 -3.79 -4.20 5.02
C SER A 58 -2.44 -3.73 5.59
N GLY A 59 -1.70 -2.88 4.86
CA GLY A 59 -0.49 -2.22 5.33
C GLY A 59 0.81 -2.97 5.11
N GLY A 60 0.86 -3.89 4.15
CA GLY A 60 2.06 -4.69 3.91
C GLY A 60 3.31 -3.84 3.62
N PHE A 61 3.22 -2.84 2.74
CA PHE A 61 4.32 -1.89 2.50
C PHE A 61 4.49 -0.94 3.67
N SER A 62 3.40 -0.41 4.24
CA SER A 62 3.44 0.52 5.38
C SER A 62 4.21 -0.02 6.57
N LEU A 63 3.91 -1.27 6.99
CA LEU A 63 4.61 -1.91 8.11
C LEU A 63 6.09 -2.14 7.81
N ASN A 64 6.42 -2.56 6.58
CA ASN A 64 7.81 -2.72 6.18
C ASN A 64 8.55 -1.36 6.16
N ALA A 65 7.93 -0.30 5.65
CA ALA A 65 8.49 1.05 5.63
C ALA A 65 8.68 1.61 7.04
N SER A 66 7.75 1.36 7.97
CA SER A 66 7.79 1.88 9.34
C SER A 66 9.01 1.42 10.15
N THR A 67 9.62 0.29 9.76
CA THR A 67 10.83 -0.23 10.44
C THR A 67 12.08 0.62 10.18
N VAL A 68 12.06 1.52 9.19
CA VAL A 68 13.22 2.31 8.75
C VAL A 68 12.89 3.78 8.51
N ALA A 69 11.62 4.14 8.43
CA ALA A 69 11.15 5.51 8.24
C ALA A 69 10.83 6.19 9.58
N ASP A 70 10.88 7.51 9.62
CA ASP A 70 10.48 8.30 10.79
C ASP A 70 8.96 8.31 10.95
N ARG A 71 8.23 8.38 9.84
CA ARG A 71 6.76 8.41 9.78
C ARG A 71 6.26 7.80 8.49
N VAL A 72 5.15 7.07 8.56
CA VAL A 72 4.45 6.51 7.41
C VAL A 72 3.02 7.00 7.39
N ILE A 73 2.54 7.48 6.24
CA ILE A 73 1.14 7.77 5.99
C ILE A 73 0.60 6.69 5.06
N SER A 74 -0.31 5.89 5.57
CA SER A 74 -0.97 4.79 4.85
C SER A 74 -2.30 5.27 4.29
N CYS A 75 -2.41 5.34 2.98
CA CYS A 75 -3.59 5.86 2.29
C CYS A 75 -4.32 4.74 1.54
N ASP A 76 -5.62 4.62 1.80
CA ASP A 76 -6.53 3.74 1.06
C ASP A 76 -7.94 4.33 1.06
N ILE A 77 -8.75 3.94 0.08
CA ILE A 77 -10.16 4.34 0.01
C ILE A 77 -11.03 3.52 0.98
N SER A 78 -10.58 2.34 1.38
CA SER A 78 -11.30 1.41 2.24
C SER A 78 -11.04 1.66 3.73
N PRO A 79 -12.06 2.08 4.51
CA PRO A 79 -11.92 2.18 5.97
C PRO A 79 -11.55 0.85 6.64
N LEU A 80 -12.02 -0.28 6.09
CA LEU A 80 -11.67 -1.61 6.59
C LEU A 80 -10.19 -1.92 6.38
N ALA A 81 -9.64 -1.58 5.22
CA ALA A 81 -8.21 -1.73 4.95
C ALA A 81 -7.38 -0.93 5.97
N LEU A 82 -7.76 0.32 6.22
CA LEU A 82 -7.07 1.18 7.18
C LEU A 82 -7.21 0.71 8.63
N LYS A 83 -8.36 0.13 8.99
CA LYS A 83 -8.50 -0.55 10.29
C LYS A 83 -7.49 -1.70 10.41
N ASN A 84 -7.37 -2.53 9.38
CA ASN A 84 -6.40 -3.63 9.35
C ASN A 84 -4.95 -3.14 9.45
N VAL A 85 -4.62 -1.99 8.83
CA VAL A 85 -3.30 -1.33 9.03
C VAL A 85 -3.07 -1.03 10.50
N GLY A 86 -4.05 -0.43 11.18
CA GLY A 86 -3.97 -0.10 12.61
C GLY A 86 -3.80 -1.34 13.49
N ASP A 87 -4.60 -2.38 13.24
CA ASP A 87 -4.53 -3.64 13.98
C ASP A 87 -3.17 -4.31 13.80
N ASN A 88 -2.66 -4.35 12.57
CA ASN A 88 -1.34 -4.89 12.24
C ASN A 88 -0.19 -4.06 12.84
N ALA A 89 -0.31 -2.73 12.86
CA ALA A 89 0.66 -1.85 13.53
C ALA A 89 0.71 -2.14 15.03
N ASN A 90 -0.45 -2.21 15.68
CA ASN A 90 -0.58 -2.53 17.12
C ASN A 90 0.02 -3.89 17.45
N LEU A 91 -0.24 -4.91 16.63
CA LEU A 91 0.29 -6.28 16.81
C LEU A 91 1.82 -6.30 16.84
N ASN A 92 2.46 -5.37 16.15
CA ASN A 92 3.92 -5.24 16.07
C ASN A 92 4.51 -4.15 16.97
N GLY A 93 3.68 -3.45 17.76
CA GLY A 93 4.13 -2.33 18.59
C GLY A 93 4.61 -1.12 17.78
N ILE A 94 4.15 -0.98 16.53
CA ILE A 94 4.51 0.12 15.62
C ILE A 94 3.63 1.33 15.94
N THR A 95 4.25 2.51 16.16
CA THR A 95 3.56 3.74 16.56
C THR A 95 3.74 4.91 15.58
N ASN A 96 4.51 4.74 14.52
CA ASN A 96 4.86 5.77 13.54
C ASN A 96 4.07 5.66 12.23
N ILE A 97 2.94 4.94 12.23
CA ILE A 97 2.01 4.86 11.08
C ILE A 97 0.76 5.69 11.38
N GLU A 98 0.37 6.52 10.43
CA GLU A 98 -0.89 7.24 10.39
C GLU A 98 -1.72 6.78 9.21
N THR A 99 -3.04 6.70 9.38
CA THR A 99 -3.96 6.30 8.32
C THR A 99 -4.68 7.50 7.71
N LEU A 100 -4.85 7.50 6.39
CA LEU A 100 -5.55 8.52 5.63
C LEU A 100 -6.58 7.86 4.71
N CYS A 101 -7.87 8.01 5.02
CA CYS A 101 -8.95 7.51 4.19
C CYS A 101 -9.24 8.48 3.05
N GLY A 102 -9.14 8.00 1.79
CA GLY A 102 -9.45 8.83 0.63
C GLY A 102 -9.09 8.19 -0.70
N ASP A 103 -9.65 8.77 -1.77
CA ASP A 103 -9.24 8.41 -3.13
C ASP A 103 -7.80 8.87 -3.38
N VAL A 104 -6.93 7.93 -3.74
CA VAL A 104 -5.49 8.20 -3.92
C VAL A 104 -5.24 9.26 -5.00
N PHE A 105 -6.00 9.29 -6.08
CA PHE A 105 -5.85 10.32 -7.12
C PHE A 105 -6.10 11.72 -6.56
N GLU A 106 -7.13 11.87 -5.73
CA GLU A 106 -7.45 13.14 -5.08
C GLU A 106 -6.42 13.49 -4.00
N VAL A 107 -6.02 12.52 -3.18
CA VAL A 107 -5.02 12.71 -2.12
C VAL A 107 -3.69 13.20 -2.70
N LEU A 108 -3.19 12.55 -3.76
CA LEU A 108 -1.96 12.95 -4.44
C LEU A 108 -2.06 14.37 -5.03
N ARG A 109 -3.20 14.72 -5.67
CA ARG A 109 -3.45 16.06 -6.21
C ARG A 109 -3.49 17.11 -5.10
N ASN A 110 -4.11 16.79 -3.96
CA ASN A 110 -4.19 17.68 -2.81
C ASN A 110 -2.80 17.92 -2.19
N PHE A 111 -2.00 16.88 -1.98
CA PHE A 111 -0.62 17.05 -1.49
C PHE A 111 0.23 17.90 -2.44
N ARG A 112 0.10 17.67 -3.76
CA ARG A 112 0.75 18.51 -4.76
C ARG A 112 0.31 19.97 -4.69
N LYS A 113 -1.01 20.24 -4.55
CA LYS A 113 -1.57 21.59 -4.41
C LYS A 113 -1.07 22.30 -3.17
N MET A 114 -0.94 21.56 -2.05
CA MET A 114 -0.39 22.04 -0.79
C MET A 114 1.15 22.16 -0.82
N LYS A 115 1.82 21.74 -1.89
CA LYS A 115 3.28 21.66 -2.01
C LYS A 115 3.92 20.77 -0.93
N ARG A 116 3.16 19.80 -0.40
CA ARG A 116 3.69 18.80 0.54
C ARG A 116 4.56 17.81 -0.21
N GLN A 117 5.69 17.44 0.37
CA GLN A 117 6.66 16.52 -0.22
C GLN A 117 7.04 15.43 0.76
N PHE A 118 7.37 14.25 0.23
CA PHE A 118 7.73 13.04 0.96
C PHE A 118 9.14 12.56 0.56
N ASP A 119 9.84 11.91 1.48
CA ASP A 119 11.14 11.30 1.18
C ASP A 119 10.96 10.07 0.30
N THR A 120 9.85 9.33 0.50
CA THR A 120 9.49 8.18 -0.35
C THR A 120 7.99 8.16 -0.58
N VAL A 121 7.59 7.87 -1.82
CA VAL A 121 6.18 7.57 -2.17
C VAL A 121 6.11 6.16 -2.74
N ILE A 122 5.17 5.36 -2.24
CA ILE A 122 4.89 4.00 -2.70
C ILE A 122 3.53 4.00 -3.38
N LEU A 123 3.46 3.43 -4.58
CA LEU A 123 2.25 3.23 -5.35
C LEU A 123 2.09 1.74 -5.67
N ASP A 124 1.14 1.08 -5.04
CA ASP A 124 0.75 -0.31 -5.35
C ASP A 124 -0.73 -0.38 -5.75
N PRO A 125 -1.09 0.23 -6.90
CA PRO A 125 -2.46 0.36 -7.32
C PRO A 125 -3.09 -0.99 -7.69
N PRO A 126 -4.43 -1.11 -7.60
CA PRO A 126 -5.14 -2.24 -8.19
C PRO A 126 -4.93 -2.29 -9.70
N ALA A 127 -5.23 -3.43 -10.31
CA ALA A 127 -5.17 -3.56 -11.77
C ALA A 127 -6.14 -2.57 -12.44
N PHE A 128 -5.60 -1.57 -13.13
CA PHE A 128 -6.39 -0.63 -13.93
C PHE A 128 -6.76 -1.21 -15.29
N CYS A 129 -6.12 -2.31 -15.70
CA CYS A 129 -6.38 -3.00 -16.94
C CYS A 129 -6.75 -4.46 -16.64
N LYS A 130 -8.00 -4.82 -16.91
CA LYS A 130 -8.51 -6.19 -16.74
C LYS A 130 -8.76 -6.87 -18.08
N THR A 131 -8.96 -6.09 -19.13
CA THR A 131 -9.23 -6.54 -20.52
C THR A 131 -8.35 -5.74 -21.49
N SER A 132 -8.15 -6.29 -22.70
CA SER A 132 -7.37 -5.62 -23.75
C SER A 132 -7.94 -4.26 -24.17
N ASP A 133 -9.24 -4.05 -24.03
CA ASP A 133 -9.91 -2.83 -24.45
C ASP A 133 -9.69 -1.67 -23.47
N GLU A 134 -9.33 -1.98 -22.21
CA GLU A 134 -9.08 -0.98 -21.15
C GLU A 134 -7.65 -0.42 -21.15
N VAL A 135 -6.75 -0.93 -21.98
CA VAL A 135 -5.31 -0.57 -21.98
C VAL A 135 -5.08 0.93 -22.07
N LYS A 136 -5.81 1.64 -22.94
CA LYS A 136 -5.63 3.10 -23.09
C LYS A 136 -6.01 3.89 -21.85
N ASP A 137 -7.09 3.51 -21.18
CA ASP A 137 -7.57 4.20 -19.99
C ASP A 137 -6.72 3.81 -18.77
N ALA A 138 -6.32 2.56 -18.66
CA ALA A 138 -5.36 2.10 -17.67
C ALA A 138 -4.02 2.85 -17.78
N TYR A 139 -3.49 3.01 -19.00
CA TYR A 139 -2.27 3.79 -19.25
C TYR A 139 -2.41 5.24 -18.74
N ARG A 140 -3.56 5.88 -18.98
CA ARG A 140 -3.83 7.23 -18.47
C ARG A 140 -3.85 7.26 -16.94
N GLY A 141 -4.48 6.28 -16.30
CA GLY A 141 -4.52 6.16 -14.84
C GLY A 141 -3.13 5.98 -14.24
N TYR A 142 -2.34 5.02 -14.74
CA TYR A 142 -0.95 4.82 -14.29
C TYR A 142 -0.08 6.06 -14.52
N LYS A 143 -0.22 6.71 -15.68
CA LYS A 143 0.50 7.94 -15.99
C LYS A 143 0.15 9.06 -15.00
N ASP A 144 -1.14 9.28 -14.70
CA ASP A 144 -1.59 10.35 -13.81
C ASP A 144 -1.05 10.19 -12.39
N ILE A 145 -1.20 8.99 -11.79
CA ILE A 145 -0.71 8.75 -10.43
C ILE A 145 0.81 8.86 -10.34
N ASN A 146 1.54 8.28 -11.30
CA ASN A 146 3.00 8.32 -11.30
C ASN A 146 3.53 9.76 -11.49
N LEU A 147 2.99 10.53 -12.45
CA LEU A 147 3.37 11.92 -12.66
C LEU A 147 3.06 12.80 -11.45
N THR A 148 1.94 12.56 -10.78
CA THR A 148 1.56 13.34 -9.60
C THR A 148 2.44 12.97 -8.42
N ALA A 149 2.71 11.68 -8.21
CA ALA A 149 3.62 11.19 -7.18
C ALA A 149 5.04 11.73 -7.34
N MET A 150 5.61 11.71 -8.55
CA MET A 150 6.93 12.30 -8.83
C MET A 150 7.04 13.77 -8.41
N LYS A 151 5.95 14.54 -8.44
CA LYS A 151 5.94 15.96 -8.07
C LYS A 151 5.86 16.21 -6.57
N ILE A 152 5.55 15.21 -5.79
CA ILE A 152 5.50 15.26 -4.33
C ILE A 152 6.63 14.48 -3.66
N VAL A 153 7.51 13.85 -4.43
CA VAL A 153 8.78 13.31 -3.92
C VAL A 153 9.79 14.44 -3.79
N LYS A 154 10.48 14.51 -2.65
CA LYS A 154 11.58 15.44 -2.41
C LYS A 154 12.75 15.19 -3.38
N SER A 155 13.55 16.22 -3.62
CA SER A 155 14.83 16.03 -4.34
C SER A 155 15.70 15.01 -3.62
N GLY A 156 16.18 13.98 -4.35
CA GLY A 156 16.92 12.86 -3.78
C GLY A 156 16.06 11.81 -3.06
N GLY A 157 14.72 11.95 -3.09
CA GLY A 157 13.78 10.95 -2.59
C GLY A 157 13.49 9.83 -3.60
N PHE A 158 12.60 8.93 -3.25
CA PHE A 158 12.31 7.74 -4.06
C PHE A 158 10.82 7.63 -4.39
N LEU A 159 10.53 7.16 -5.59
CA LEU A 159 9.22 6.66 -5.99
C LEU A 159 9.32 5.16 -6.23
N ILE A 160 8.54 4.39 -5.47
CA ILE A 160 8.36 2.95 -5.66
C ILE A 160 7.00 2.77 -6.33
N THR A 161 6.95 2.12 -7.47
CA THR A 161 5.70 1.89 -8.20
C THR A 161 5.57 0.44 -8.63
N CYS A 162 4.39 -0.12 -8.41
CA CYS A 162 4.02 -1.47 -8.77
C CYS A 162 2.93 -1.45 -9.85
N SER A 163 2.77 -2.55 -10.55
CA SER A 163 1.65 -2.80 -11.45
C SER A 163 1.27 -4.27 -11.39
N CYS A 164 -0.02 -4.55 -11.25
CA CYS A 164 -0.58 -5.90 -11.34
C CYS A 164 -1.44 -6.09 -12.61
N SER A 165 -1.36 -5.17 -13.58
CA SER A 165 -2.10 -5.25 -14.83
C SER A 165 -1.42 -6.21 -15.81
N HIS A 166 -2.13 -7.28 -16.19
CA HIS A 166 -1.59 -8.34 -17.05
C HIS A 166 -1.32 -7.87 -18.50
N TYR A 167 -2.08 -6.88 -18.99
CA TYR A 167 -2.01 -6.36 -20.35
C TYR A 167 -1.13 -5.11 -20.50
N MET A 168 -0.35 -4.76 -19.48
CA MET A 168 0.55 -3.60 -19.51
C MET A 168 1.97 -4.00 -19.17
#